data_f02c89e134d406d27096160b796d34ef
#
_entry.id   f02c89e134d406d27096160b796d34ef
#
_cell.length_a   1.000
_cell.length_b   1.000
_cell.length_c   1.000
_cell.angle_alpha   90.00
_cell.angle_beta   90.00
_cell.angle_gamma   90.00
#
_symmetry.space_group_name_H-M   'P 1'
#
loop_
_entity.id
_entity.type
_entity.pdbx_description
1 polymer ?
#
loop_
_entity_poly.entity_id
_entity_poly.type
_entity_poly.pdbx_seq_one_letter_code
_entity_poly.pdbx_strand_id
1 'polypeptide(L)'
;ALSSKYNETPEKASRAYDKSRDGFVIAGGGGVLVLEEYEHAKTRGAKIYAEITGYGATSDGYDMVAPSGEGAVRCMNMALSTCKNKIDYINTHGTSTPVGDITELKAVGETFKDNIPKISSTKSLSGHPLGAASVHEAIYSLIMMKNNFIAGSANITEMDDVAKKFPIVTEVEKNVTLNSIMSNSFGFGGTN
;
A
#
# COMPACT_ATOMS: atom_id res chain seq x y z
N ALA A 1 9.69 9.80 -10.48
CA ALA A 1 10.41 9.48 -11.72
C ALA A 1 10.01 8.12 -12.25
N LEU A 2 10.02 7.93 -13.56
CA LEU A 2 9.83 6.64 -14.19
C LEU A 2 11.12 5.82 -14.08
N SER A 3 11.01 4.50 -13.91
CA SER A 3 12.14 3.59 -13.99
C SER A 3 12.71 3.58 -15.41
N SER A 4 14.02 3.55 -15.53
CA SER A 4 14.74 3.50 -16.81
C SER A 4 15.94 2.56 -16.82
N LYS A 5 16.47 2.21 -15.64
CA LYS A 5 17.64 1.31 -15.54
C LYS A 5 17.37 -0.12 -16.03
N TYR A 6 16.11 -0.52 -16.01
CA TYR A 6 15.70 -1.90 -16.26
C TYR A 6 14.97 -2.09 -17.59
N ASN A 7 15.18 -1.19 -18.57
CA ASN A 7 14.52 -1.30 -19.87
C ASN A 7 14.82 -2.61 -20.60
N GLU A 8 16.02 -3.19 -20.38
CA GLU A 8 16.42 -4.49 -20.95
C GLU A 8 15.92 -5.70 -20.11
N THR A 9 15.43 -5.46 -18.90
CA THR A 9 14.89 -6.48 -17.99
C THR A 9 13.66 -5.94 -17.27
N PRO A 10 12.57 -5.60 -18.00
CA PRO A 10 11.43 -4.84 -17.46
C PRO A 10 10.71 -5.56 -16.32
N GLU A 11 10.77 -6.90 -16.28
CA GLU A 11 10.22 -7.69 -15.17
C GLU A 11 10.90 -7.42 -13.82
N LYS A 12 12.09 -6.80 -13.82
CA LYS A 12 12.86 -6.44 -12.62
C LYS A 12 12.74 -4.98 -12.26
N ALA A 13 12.01 -4.17 -13.03
CA ALA A 13 12.01 -2.72 -12.90
C ALA A 13 11.23 -2.25 -11.67
N SER A 14 10.03 -2.80 -11.42
CA SER A 14 9.25 -2.45 -10.22
C SER A 14 9.79 -3.23 -9.02
N ARG A 15 10.45 -2.54 -8.10
CA ARG A 15 11.24 -3.10 -7.01
C ARG A 15 11.22 -2.25 -5.74
N ALA A 16 10.02 -1.99 -5.24
CA ALA A 16 9.85 -1.19 -4.02
C ALA A 16 10.77 -1.70 -2.90
N TYR A 17 11.42 -0.76 -2.19
CA TYR A 17 12.36 -0.99 -1.07
C TYR A 17 13.74 -1.56 -1.44
N ASP A 18 14.00 -1.89 -2.69
CA ASP A 18 15.34 -2.29 -3.13
C ASP A 18 16.25 -1.06 -3.24
N LYS A 19 17.54 -1.21 -2.90
CA LYS A 19 18.54 -0.13 -3.00
C LYS A 19 18.71 0.43 -4.39
N SER A 20 18.55 -0.42 -5.41
CA SER A 20 18.79 -0.04 -6.80
C SER A 20 17.54 0.46 -7.53
N ARG A 21 16.39 0.59 -6.82
CA ARG A 21 15.16 1.15 -7.39
C ARG A 21 15.40 2.55 -7.95
N ASP A 22 14.80 2.89 -9.07
CA ASP A 22 15.05 4.14 -9.77
C ASP A 22 13.79 4.88 -10.23
N GLY A 23 12.62 4.34 -9.93
CA GLY A 23 11.36 4.95 -10.31
C GLY A 23 10.22 3.95 -10.43
N PHE A 24 9.01 4.44 -10.65
CA PHE A 24 7.84 3.60 -10.83
C PHE A 24 7.72 3.07 -12.27
N VAL A 25 7.03 1.96 -12.42
CA VAL A 25 6.69 1.36 -13.72
C VAL A 25 5.23 1.63 -13.99
N ILE A 26 4.93 2.35 -15.08
CA ILE A 26 3.54 2.61 -15.48
C ILE A 26 2.85 1.30 -15.84
N ALA A 27 1.63 1.15 -15.37
CA ALA A 27 0.73 0.06 -15.74
C ALA A 27 -0.64 0.61 -16.11
N GLY A 28 -1.49 -0.25 -16.61
CA GLY A 28 -2.89 0.05 -16.90
C GLY A 28 -3.84 -0.82 -16.09
N GLY A 29 -5.11 -0.47 -16.13
CA GLY A 29 -6.17 -1.28 -15.53
C GLY A 29 -7.38 -0.47 -15.11
N GLY A 30 -8.33 -1.17 -14.53
CA GLY A 30 -9.54 -0.61 -13.97
C GLY A 30 -10.11 -1.57 -12.93
N GLY A 31 -10.92 -1.06 -12.02
CA GLY A 31 -11.60 -1.87 -11.01
C GLY A 31 -12.82 -1.14 -10.48
N VAL A 32 -13.73 -1.91 -9.91
CA VAL A 32 -14.95 -1.41 -9.28
C VAL A 32 -15.14 -2.13 -7.96
N LEU A 33 -15.36 -1.35 -6.90
CA LEU A 33 -15.82 -1.84 -5.61
C LEU A 33 -17.24 -1.32 -5.38
N VAL A 34 -18.15 -2.21 -5.04
CA VAL A 34 -19.51 -1.83 -4.63
C VAL A 34 -19.48 -1.58 -3.14
N LEU A 35 -19.70 -0.33 -2.75
CA LEU A 35 -19.88 0.08 -1.36
C LEU A 35 -21.35 0.13 -1.03
N GLU A 36 -21.73 -0.45 0.10
CA GLU A 36 -23.12 -0.55 0.52
C GLU A 36 -23.20 -0.39 2.04
N GLU A 37 -24.25 0.23 2.52
CA GLU A 37 -24.49 0.33 3.95
C GLU A 37 -24.67 -1.06 4.55
N TYR A 38 -24.08 -1.31 5.72
CA TYR A 38 -23.94 -2.63 6.30
C TYR A 38 -25.29 -3.36 6.56
N GLU A 39 -26.25 -2.67 7.21
CA GLU A 39 -27.54 -3.29 7.50
C GLU A 39 -28.40 -3.48 6.24
N HIS A 40 -28.25 -2.62 5.23
CA HIS A 40 -28.87 -2.80 3.93
C HIS A 40 -28.32 -4.05 3.25
N ALA A 41 -27.00 -4.21 3.19
CA ALA A 41 -26.36 -5.39 2.61
C ALA A 41 -26.80 -6.68 3.30
N LYS A 42 -26.85 -6.69 4.63
CA LYS A 42 -27.34 -7.83 5.42
C LYS A 42 -28.79 -8.17 5.13
N THR A 43 -29.67 -7.17 5.12
CA THR A 43 -31.12 -7.35 4.94
C THR A 43 -31.45 -8.01 3.60
N ARG A 44 -30.71 -7.67 2.54
CA ARG A 44 -30.89 -8.32 1.23
C ARG A 44 -30.08 -9.61 1.04
N GLY A 45 -29.37 -10.08 2.07
CA GLY A 45 -28.56 -11.31 2.00
C GLY A 45 -27.33 -11.19 1.13
N ALA A 46 -26.74 -9.99 1.01
CA ALA A 46 -25.54 -9.78 0.22
C ALA A 46 -24.33 -10.53 0.81
N LYS A 47 -23.45 -11.00 -0.06
CA LYS A 47 -22.14 -11.48 0.37
C LYS A 47 -21.25 -10.29 0.69
N ILE A 48 -20.95 -10.08 1.96
CA ILE A 48 -20.01 -9.05 2.43
C ILE A 48 -18.60 -9.62 2.39
N TYR A 49 -17.66 -8.94 1.72
CA TYR A 49 -16.27 -9.36 1.64
C TYR A 49 -15.44 -8.80 2.79
N ALA A 50 -15.68 -7.58 3.16
CA ALA A 50 -15.08 -6.90 4.31
C ALA A 50 -15.94 -5.68 4.68
N GLU A 51 -15.63 -5.06 5.80
CA GLU A 51 -16.21 -3.81 6.28
C GLU A 51 -15.13 -2.72 6.23
N ILE A 52 -15.47 -1.55 5.68
CA ILE A 52 -14.60 -0.38 5.75
C ILE A 52 -14.81 0.26 7.12
N THR A 53 -13.82 0.12 7.99
CA THR A 53 -13.88 0.60 9.37
C THR A 53 -13.14 1.92 9.59
N GLY A 54 -12.38 2.36 8.59
CA GLY A 54 -11.66 3.62 8.65
C GLY A 54 -11.37 4.19 7.27
N TYR A 55 -11.36 5.51 7.20
CA TYR A 55 -11.02 6.26 6.00
C TYR A 55 -10.27 7.54 6.37
N GLY A 56 -9.28 7.87 5.60
CA GLY A 56 -8.54 9.12 5.72
C GLY A 56 -8.25 9.72 4.37
N ALA A 57 -8.38 11.03 4.25
CA ALA A 57 -7.97 11.80 3.08
C ALA A 57 -7.40 13.14 3.56
N THR A 58 -6.19 13.44 3.14
CA THR A 58 -5.50 14.68 3.48
C THR A 58 -4.77 15.24 2.28
N SER A 59 -4.43 16.53 2.34
CA SER A 59 -3.49 17.16 1.42
C SER A 59 -2.33 17.72 2.21
N ASP A 60 -1.09 17.44 1.82
CA ASP A 60 0.06 17.99 2.52
C ASP A 60 0.56 19.32 1.93
N GLY A 61 0.27 19.61 0.67
CA GLY A 61 0.56 20.90 0.04
C GLY A 61 2.04 21.32 0.05
N TYR A 62 2.95 20.39 0.35
CA TYR A 62 4.37 20.68 0.52
C TYR A 62 5.08 20.89 -0.82
N ASP A 63 4.93 19.96 -1.74
CA ASP A 63 5.55 19.97 -3.06
C ASP A 63 4.68 19.20 -4.06
N MET A 64 4.78 19.55 -5.36
CA MET A 64 4.02 18.90 -6.42
C MET A 64 4.36 17.40 -6.55
N VAL A 65 5.60 17.01 -6.30
CA VAL A 65 6.13 15.67 -6.59
C VAL A 65 6.74 14.99 -5.38
N ALA A 66 7.39 15.75 -4.49
CA ALA A 66 8.09 15.22 -3.32
C ALA A 66 7.18 15.25 -2.09
N PRO A 67 6.76 14.09 -1.55
CA PRO A 67 5.92 14.05 -0.36
C PRO A 67 6.69 14.50 0.88
N SER A 68 6.03 15.25 1.77
CA SER A 68 6.61 15.60 3.09
C SER A 68 6.60 14.42 4.07
N GLY A 69 5.66 13.52 3.91
CA GLY A 69 5.34 12.42 4.84
C GLY A 69 4.34 12.84 5.94
N GLU A 70 4.22 14.11 6.27
CA GLU A 70 3.31 14.62 7.30
C GLU A 70 1.83 14.38 6.91
N GLY A 71 1.48 14.65 5.65
CA GLY A 71 0.14 14.38 5.13
C GLY A 71 -0.21 12.89 5.22
N ALA A 72 0.75 12.00 4.94
CA ALA A 72 0.56 10.56 5.07
C ALA A 72 0.32 10.13 6.53
N VAL A 73 1.06 10.70 7.49
CA VAL A 73 0.85 10.45 8.93
C VAL A 73 -0.57 10.88 9.35
N ARG A 74 -1.00 12.08 8.96
CA ARG A 74 -2.35 12.56 9.26
C ARG A 74 -3.43 11.68 8.62
N CYS A 75 -3.22 11.28 7.38
CA CYS A 75 -4.14 10.43 6.64
C CYS A 75 -4.33 9.06 7.34
N MET A 76 -3.24 8.39 7.67
CA MET A 76 -3.28 7.12 8.40
C MET A 76 -3.91 7.26 9.79
N ASN A 77 -3.56 8.30 10.54
CA ASN A 77 -4.17 8.56 11.84
C ASN A 77 -5.68 8.83 11.75
N MET A 78 -6.12 9.54 10.71
CA MET A 78 -7.54 9.75 10.44
C MET A 78 -8.27 8.43 10.20
N ALA A 79 -7.71 7.56 9.35
CA ALA A 79 -8.27 6.22 9.10
C ALA A 79 -8.31 5.36 10.37
N LEU A 80 -7.27 5.43 11.19
CA LEU A 80 -7.19 4.67 12.45
C LEU A 80 -8.16 5.17 13.53
N SER A 81 -8.58 6.43 13.48
CA SER A 81 -9.44 7.04 14.51
C SER A 81 -10.78 6.34 14.69
N THR A 82 -11.29 5.68 13.67
CA THR A 82 -12.54 4.90 13.69
C THR A 82 -12.33 3.40 13.69
N CYS A 83 -11.09 2.94 13.42
CA CYS A 83 -10.75 1.53 13.41
C CYS A 83 -10.52 1.02 14.84
N LYS A 84 -11.28 0.00 15.26
CA LYS A 84 -11.14 -0.61 16.59
C LYS A 84 -10.14 -1.75 16.63
N ASN A 85 -9.81 -2.31 15.49
CA ASN A 85 -8.95 -3.48 15.38
C ASN A 85 -7.50 -3.06 15.14
N LYS A 86 -6.57 -3.88 15.62
CA LYS A 86 -5.17 -3.77 15.24
C LYS A 86 -5.04 -4.06 13.75
N ILE A 87 -4.23 -3.26 13.04
CA ILE A 87 -3.90 -3.53 11.64
C ILE A 87 -2.87 -4.67 11.60
N ASP A 88 -3.16 -5.70 10.82
CA ASP A 88 -2.29 -6.86 10.65
C ASP A 88 -1.31 -6.68 9.48
N TYR A 89 -1.74 -5.94 8.45
CA TYR A 89 -0.99 -5.76 7.22
C TYR A 89 -1.29 -4.40 6.58
N ILE A 90 -0.26 -3.80 5.97
CA ILE A 90 -0.38 -2.59 5.15
C ILE A 90 0.02 -2.92 3.71
N ASN A 91 -0.91 -2.73 2.77
CA ASN A 91 -0.58 -2.62 1.36
C ASN A 91 -0.18 -1.17 1.10
N THR A 92 1.10 -0.93 0.97
CA THR A 92 1.65 0.41 0.85
C THR A 92 1.50 0.98 -0.54
N HIS A 93 1.60 2.29 -0.65
CA HIS A 93 1.73 2.95 -1.95
C HIS A 93 3.01 2.51 -2.68
N GLY A 94 4.14 2.40 -2.00
CA GLY A 94 5.39 1.76 -2.40
C GLY A 94 5.64 1.69 -3.92
N THR A 95 6.00 2.80 -4.53
CA THR A 95 6.05 2.94 -6.00
C THR A 95 7.37 2.57 -6.64
N SER A 96 8.34 2.06 -5.86
CA SER A 96 9.71 1.81 -6.34
C SER A 96 10.49 3.11 -6.63
N THR A 97 10.14 4.20 -5.94
CA THR A 97 10.86 5.47 -6.07
C THR A 97 11.84 5.65 -4.94
N PRO A 98 13.05 6.22 -5.21
CA PRO A 98 14.08 6.39 -4.17
C PRO A 98 13.60 7.16 -2.95
N VAL A 99 12.83 8.23 -3.15
CA VAL A 99 12.35 9.11 -2.08
C VAL A 99 11.02 8.63 -1.51
N GLY A 100 10.04 8.31 -2.37
CA GLY A 100 8.66 8.00 -1.98
C GLY A 100 8.57 6.82 -1.02
N ASP A 101 9.22 5.70 -1.36
CA ASP A 101 9.19 4.49 -0.55
C ASP A 101 9.69 4.72 0.89
N ILE A 102 10.79 5.47 1.03
CA ILE A 102 11.37 5.74 2.35
C ILE A 102 10.56 6.77 3.14
N THR A 103 10.00 7.76 2.47
CA THR A 103 9.12 8.74 3.11
C THR A 103 7.87 8.07 3.66
N GLU A 104 7.26 7.17 2.90
CA GLU A 104 6.12 6.37 3.35
C GLU A 104 6.47 5.48 4.54
N LEU A 105 7.59 4.74 4.49
CA LEU A 105 8.03 3.91 5.61
C LEU A 105 8.26 4.71 6.89
N LYS A 106 8.85 5.91 6.80
CA LYS A 106 8.99 6.80 7.95
C LYS A 106 7.63 7.22 8.52
N ALA A 107 6.67 7.57 7.64
CA ALA A 107 5.31 7.91 8.05
C ALA A 107 4.61 6.72 8.74
N VAL A 108 4.77 5.52 8.22
CA VAL A 108 4.29 4.28 8.86
C VAL A 108 4.94 4.09 10.23
N GLY A 109 6.26 4.27 10.33
CA GLY A 109 6.98 4.17 11.60
C GLY A 109 6.49 5.17 12.64
N GLU A 110 6.24 6.41 12.24
CA GLU A 110 5.69 7.45 13.12
C GLU A 110 4.25 7.13 13.58
N THR A 111 3.43 6.62 12.67
CA THR A 111 2.02 6.29 12.95
C THR A 111 1.88 5.08 13.87
N PHE A 112 2.60 3.99 13.59
CA PHE A 112 2.43 2.71 14.29
C PHE A 112 3.44 2.46 15.41
N LYS A 113 4.53 3.23 15.46
CA LYS A 113 5.59 3.16 16.51
C LYS A 113 6.09 1.72 16.72
N ASP A 114 5.90 1.18 17.92
CA ASP A 114 6.37 -0.16 18.29
C ASP A 114 5.51 -1.31 17.74
N ASN A 115 4.38 -1.00 17.09
CA ASN A 115 3.41 -2.00 16.61
C ASN A 115 3.24 -1.96 15.08
N ILE A 116 4.34 -1.83 14.35
CA ILE A 116 4.31 -1.75 12.89
C ILE A 116 3.76 -3.06 12.32
N PRO A 117 2.68 -3.02 11.51
CA PRO A 117 2.14 -4.21 10.83
C PRO A 117 3.11 -4.75 9.78
N LYS A 118 2.85 -5.96 9.28
CA LYS A 118 3.54 -6.45 8.08
C LYS A 118 3.27 -5.54 6.89
N ILE A 119 4.25 -5.36 6.02
CA ILE A 119 4.22 -4.39 4.92
C ILE A 119 4.60 -5.10 3.63
N SER A 120 3.88 -4.83 2.55
CA SER A 120 4.39 -5.07 1.20
C SER A 120 3.80 -4.08 0.20
N SER A 121 4.46 -3.95 -0.95
CA SER A 121 3.93 -3.23 -2.11
C SER A 121 3.58 -4.20 -3.22
N THR A 122 2.30 -4.30 -3.54
CA THR A 122 1.83 -5.10 -4.68
C THR A 122 2.20 -4.48 -6.03
N LYS A 123 2.63 -3.21 -6.07
CA LYS A 123 3.12 -2.57 -7.30
C LYS A 123 4.41 -3.19 -7.84
N SER A 124 5.16 -3.93 -7.02
CA SER A 124 6.28 -4.72 -7.50
C SER A 124 5.83 -5.85 -8.44
N LEU A 125 4.57 -6.26 -8.37
CA LEU A 125 3.96 -7.32 -9.18
C LEU A 125 3.11 -6.76 -10.34
N SER A 126 2.38 -5.66 -10.09
CA SER A 126 1.38 -5.11 -11.02
C SER A 126 1.86 -3.87 -11.78
N GLY A 127 2.95 -3.23 -11.36
CA GLY A 127 3.26 -1.86 -11.74
C GLY A 127 2.31 -0.86 -11.08
N HIS A 128 2.38 0.40 -11.51
CA HIS A 128 1.60 1.50 -10.97
C HIS A 128 0.52 1.96 -11.96
N PRO A 129 -0.73 1.52 -11.82
CA PRO A 129 -1.82 1.90 -12.72
C PRO A 129 -2.44 3.28 -12.40
N LEU A 130 -1.67 4.18 -11.77
CA LEU A 130 -2.04 5.56 -11.46
C LEU A 130 -3.42 5.65 -10.78
N GLY A 131 -4.41 6.24 -11.44
CA GLY A 131 -5.76 6.42 -10.89
C GLY A 131 -6.50 5.12 -10.54
N ALA A 132 -6.10 3.97 -11.11
CA ALA A 132 -6.68 2.67 -10.77
C ALA A 132 -5.91 1.93 -9.64
N ALA A 133 -4.80 2.49 -9.14
CA ALA A 133 -3.95 1.82 -8.14
C ALA A 133 -4.73 1.48 -6.86
N SER A 134 -5.47 2.44 -6.32
CA SER A 134 -6.18 2.28 -5.05
C SER A 134 -7.23 1.17 -5.11
N VAL A 135 -8.02 1.09 -6.19
CA VAL A 135 -9.03 0.04 -6.33
C VAL A 135 -8.39 -1.33 -6.54
N HIS A 136 -7.29 -1.43 -7.28
CA HIS A 136 -6.53 -2.67 -7.43
C HIS A 136 -6.00 -3.17 -6.08
N GLU A 137 -5.37 -2.30 -5.32
CA GLU A 137 -4.76 -2.64 -4.03
C GLU A 137 -5.80 -3.00 -2.98
N ALA A 138 -6.95 -2.35 -2.99
CA ALA A 138 -8.09 -2.75 -2.17
C ALA A 138 -8.57 -4.17 -2.54
N ILE A 139 -8.72 -4.48 -3.83
CA ILE A 139 -9.11 -5.81 -4.30
C ILE A 139 -8.05 -6.85 -3.94
N TYR A 140 -6.75 -6.57 -4.15
CA TYR A 140 -5.67 -7.48 -3.75
C TYR A 140 -5.68 -7.73 -2.25
N SER A 141 -5.92 -6.71 -1.43
CA SER A 141 -6.04 -6.84 0.02
C SER A 141 -7.20 -7.75 0.42
N LEU A 142 -8.36 -7.61 -0.23
CA LEU A 142 -9.51 -8.50 -0.02
C LEU A 142 -9.21 -9.96 -0.43
N ILE A 143 -8.46 -10.15 -1.52
CA ILE A 143 -8.02 -11.48 -1.98
C ILE A 143 -7.06 -12.10 -0.96
N MET A 144 -6.10 -11.34 -0.45
CA MET A 144 -5.16 -11.79 0.58
C MET A 144 -5.89 -12.17 1.87
N MET A 145 -6.79 -11.33 2.34
CA MET A 145 -7.62 -11.59 3.51
C MET A 145 -8.44 -12.87 3.37
N LYS A 146 -9.13 -13.03 2.23
CA LYS A 146 -9.99 -14.19 1.97
C LYS A 146 -9.22 -15.51 1.89
N ASN A 147 -7.99 -15.48 1.39
CA ASN A 147 -7.20 -16.68 1.10
C ASN A 147 -6.04 -16.89 2.08
N ASN A 148 -5.98 -16.12 3.17
CA ASN A 148 -5.01 -16.26 4.26
C ASN A 148 -3.54 -16.24 3.80
N PHE A 149 -3.18 -15.23 3.01
CA PHE A 149 -1.80 -15.03 2.58
C PHE A 149 -1.46 -13.54 2.48
N ILE A 150 -0.16 -13.23 2.45
CA ILE A 150 0.37 -11.91 2.10
C ILE A 150 1.24 -12.06 0.85
N ALA A 151 0.98 -11.25 -0.17
CA ALA A 151 1.85 -11.15 -1.32
C ALA A 151 3.13 -10.38 -0.95
N GLY A 152 4.29 -10.91 -1.34
CA GLY A 152 5.56 -10.23 -1.09
C GLY A 152 5.82 -9.09 -2.05
N SER A 153 6.68 -8.17 -1.64
CA SER A 153 7.30 -7.18 -2.53
C SER A 153 8.36 -7.88 -3.37
N ALA A 154 8.12 -8.02 -4.67
CA ALA A 154 9.03 -8.71 -5.58
C ALA A 154 10.28 -7.87 -5.90
N ASN A 155 11.28 -8.54 -6.48
CA ASN A 155 12.50 -7.93 -7.04
C ASN A 155 13.43 -7.25 -6.03
N ILE A 156 13.30 -7.51 -4.74
CA ILE A 156 14.25 -7.03 -3.73
C ILE A 156 15.48 -7.95 -3.75
N THR A 157 16.58 -7.45 -4.30
CA THR A 157 17.88 -8.14 -4.30
C THR A 157 18.78 -7.66 -3.18
N GLU A 158 18.73 -6.38 -2.88
CA GLU A 158 19.38 -5.76 -1.73
C GLU A 158 18.42 -4.73 -1.12
N MET A 159 17.91 -5.02 0.05
CA MET A 159 16.98 -4.13 0.73
C MET A 159 17.67 -2.83 1.14
N ASP A 160 16.98 -1.69 0.96
CA ASP A 160 17.42 -0.38 1.42
C ASP A 160 17.66 -0.39 2.94
N ASP A 161 18.69 0.27 3.41
CA ASP A 161 19.11 0.24 4.82
C ASP A 161 18.04 0.81 5.78
N VAL A 162 17.24 1.77 5.32
CA VAL A 162 16.08 2.23 6.09
C VAL A 162 14.98 1.18 6.10
N ALA A 163 14.71 0.56 4.96
CA ALA A 163 13.67 -0.45 4.81
C ALA A 163 13.91 -1.71 5.66
N LYS A 164 15.17 -2.08 5.89
CA LYS A 164 15.56 -3.19 6.79
C LYS A 164 15.01 -3.08 8.22
N LYS A 165 14.63 -1.88 8.64
CA LYS A 165 14.09 -1.64 9.98
C LYS A 165 12.58 -1.92 10.08
N PHE A 166 11.94 -2.27 8.98
CA PHE A 166 10.51 -2.49 8.87
C PHE A 166 10.21 -3.95 8.53
N PRO A 167 9.07 -4.50 8.96
CA PRO A 167 8.67 -5.88 8.70
C PRO A 167 8.14 -6.06 7.27
N ILE A 168 9.02 -5.83 6.29
CA ILE A 168 8.69 -5.94 4.87
C ILE A 168 8.65 -7.42 4.47
N VAL A 169 7.52 -7.83 3.91
CA VAL A 169 7.33 -9.16 3.36
C VAL A 169 7.92 -9.19 1.94
N THR A 170 8.93 -10.01 1.72
CA THR A 170 9.64 -10.12 0.45
C THR A 170 9.20 -11.30 -0.41
N GLU A 171 8.60 -12.31 0.23
CA GLU A 171 8.06 -13.50 -0.43
C GLU A 171 6.63 -13.76 0.03
N VAL A 172 5.91 -14.64 -0.66
CA VAL A 172 4.54 -14.97 -0.28
C VAL A 172 4.51 -15.68 1.08
N GLU A 173 3.88 -15.06 2.06
CA GLU A 173 3.57 -15.69 3.34
C GLU A 173 2.19 -16.36 3.27
N LYS A 174 2.13 -17.65 3.51
CA LYS A 174 0.89 -18.45 3.52
C LYS A 174 0.40 -18.71 4.95
N ASN A 175 -0.88 -19.07 5.07
CA ASN A 175 -1.54 -19.40 6.34
C ASN A 175 -1.48 -18.25 7.36
N VAL A 176 -1.60 -17.02 6.88
CA VAL A 176 -1.62 -15.80 7.69
C VAL A 176 -3.07 -15.32 7.80
N THR A 177 -3.61 -15.31 9.01
CA THR A 177 -4.94 -14.73 9.24
C THR A 177 -4.83 -13.20 9.25
N LEU A 178 -5.59 -12.55 8.38
CA LEU A 178 -5.66 -11.10 8.27
C LEU A 178 -7.07 -10.65 8.64
N ASN A 179 -7.21 -10.01 9.80
CA ASN A 179 -8.49 -9.50 10.30
C ASN A 179 -8.71 -8.03 9.92
N SER A 180 -7.63 -7.26 9.81
CA SER A 180 -7.69 -5.86 9.46
C SER A 180 -6.49 -5.46 8.61
N ILE A 181 -6.76 -4.80 7.49
CA ILE A 181 -5.76 -4.37 6.52
C ILE A 181 -5.91 -2.87 6.26
N MET A 182 -4.79 -2.18 6.16
CA MET A 182 -4.74 -0.81 5.65
C MET A 182 -4.18 -0.82 4.23
N SER A 183 -4.75 0.01 3.35
CA SER A 183 -4.22 0.25 2.00
C SER A 183 -3.95 1.73 1.83
N ASN A 184 -2.73 2.09 1.45
CA ASN A 184 -2.28 3.46 1.29
C ASN A 184 -2.21 3.86 -0.17
N SER A 185 -2.65 5.08 -0.48
CA SER A 185 -2.45 5.68 -1.80
C SER A 185 -2.06 7.14 -1.62
N PHE A 186 -0.89 7.50 -2.13
CA PHE A 186 -0.32 8.85 -2.03
C PHE A 186 -0.01 9.38 -3.43
N GLY A 187 -0.61 10.50 -3.79
CA GLY A 187 -0.56 11.05 -5.14
C GLY A 187 0.27 12.33 -5.25
N PHE A 188 0.62 12.67 -6.47
CA PHE A 188 1.22 13.97 -6.79
C PHE A 188 0.29 15.12 -6.39
N GLY A 189 0.88 16.24 -5.98
CA GLY A 189 0.15 17.37 -5.41
C GLY A 189 -0.15 17.23 -3.93
N GLY A 190 0.40 16.19 -3.27
CA GLY A 190 0.23 15.96 -1.82
C GLY A 190 -1.11 15.35 -1.43
N THR A 191 -1.80 14.70 -2.35
CA THR A 191 -3.03 13.97 -2.04
C THR A 191 -2.69 12.64 -1.36
N ASN A 192 -3.29 12.42 -0.21
CA ASN A 192 -3.09 11.20 0.58
C ASN A 192 -4.43 10.53 0.85
#